data_0fa4ee07d25b13a1dda8ffe2837f4818
#
_entry.id   0fa4ee07d25b13a1dda8ffe2837f4818
#
_cell.length_a   1.000
_cell.length_b   1.000
_cell.length_c   1.000
_cell.angle_alpha   90.00
_cell.angle_beta   90.00
_cell.angle_gamma   90.00
#
_symmetry.space_group_name_H-M   'P 1'
#
loop_
_entity.id
_entity.type
_entity.pdbx_description
1 polymer ?
#
loop_
_entity_poly.entity_id
_entity_poly.type
_entity_poly.pdbx_seq_one_letter_code
_entity_poly.pdbx_strand_id
1 'polypeptide(L)'
;MNAESLTVRRAPLRRRLLDNIRNHPLLYLLALPVAAYYIIFCYLPMYGVVIAFQDFKPALGIAGSRWVGLKHFEKLVTSRYFGRLLGNTLSINLGMLLVGFPLPILFALLLNEIPNRSFQRVTQTITYMPHFISTVVICGLMVQFCSSNGILTNVLSHFGMQKTNLFTVPRYFQPLYIGMNIWQNLGWDSIIYFAALAGVDSELYEAAQIDGAGRWRRMLHVTLPGIMPTVVILLIMRIGSLMNLGWDQIILLYNERVYETADVISTYVYRMGLSKFEYSFGSAVGLLNSLINIMLLVGANALSRRVNETALW
;
A
#
# COMPACT_ATOMS: atom_id res chain seq x y z
N MET A 1 -32.76 36.03 42.11
CA MET A 1 -31.37 36.11 41.62
C MET A 1 -31.41 35.42 40.28
N ASN A 2 -31.47 36.20 39.17
CA ASN A 2 -31.61 35.72 37.81
C ASN A 2 -30.24 35.25 37.27
N ALA A 3 -30.11 34.00 36.94
CA ALA A 3 -28.96 33.48 36.20
C ALA A 3 -29.15 33.85 34.71
N GLU A 4 -28.55 34.96 34.27
CA GLU A 4 -28.44 35.27 32.84
C GLU A 4 -27.50 34.26 32.18
N SER A 5 -28.07 33.39 31.35
CA SER A 5 -27.36 32.51 30.47
C SER A 5 -26.59 33.33 29.44
N LEU A 6 -25.28 33.50 29.65
CA LEU A 6 -24.35 34.08 28.68
C LEU A 6 -24.31 33.19 27.42
N THR A 7 -25.22 33.42 26.49
CA THR A 7 -25.11 32.88 25.13
C THR A 7 -23.93 33.52 24.42
N VAL A 8 -22.79 32.85 24.46
CA VAL A 8 -21.60 33.23 23.68
C VAL A 8 -21.96 33.11 22.18
N ARG A 9 -22.35 34.21 21.56
CA ARG A 9 -22.54 34.32 20.10
C ARG A 9 -21.23 33.96 19.43
N ARG A 10 -21.15 32.75 18.92
CA ARG A 10 -19.97 32.31 18.14
C ARG A 10 -19.86 33.19 16.89
N ALA A 11 -18.77 33.96 16.77
CA ALA A 11 -18.49 34.78 15.59
C ALA A 11 -18.55 33.91 14.31
N PRO A 12 -19.03 34.46 13.16
CA PRO A 12 -19.13 33.73 11.90
C PRO A 12 -17.77 33.16 11.48
N LEU A 13 -17.77 31.94 10.96
CA LEU A 13 -16.55 31.18 10.56
C LEU A 13 -15.54 32.02 9.79
N ARG A 14 -16.01 32.86 8.86
CA ARG A 14 -15.17 33.77 8.07
C ARG A 14 -14.35 34.75 8.92
N ARG A 15 -14.97 35.32 9.97
CA ARG A 15 -14.30 36.28 10.87
C ARG A 15 -13.27 35.56 11.74
N ARG A 16 -13.58 34.38 12.23
CA ARG A 16 -12.63 33.56 12.99
C ARG A 16 -11.41 33.14 12.16
N LEU A 17 -11.63 32.77 10.89
CA LEU A 17 -10.53 32.41 9.98
C LEU A 17 -9.62 33.61 9.70
N LEU A 18 -10.19 34.80 9.41
CA LEU A 18 -9.42 36.02 9.16
C LEU A 18 -8.64 36.46 10.40
N ASP A 19 -9.26 36.42 11.57
CA ASP A 19 -8.60 36.76 12.84
C ASP A 19 -7.46 35.78 13.16
N ASN A 20 -7.66 34.48 12.88
CA ASN A 20 -6.66 33.44 13.08
C ASN A 20 -5.47 33.60 12.11
N ILE A 21 -5.74 33.89 10.82
CA ILE A 21 -4.69 34.20 9.83
C ILE A 21 -3.87 35.43 10.25
N ARG A 22 -4.54 36.47 10.75
CA ARG A 22 -3.88 37.70 11.20
C ARG A 22 -3.05 37.49 12.46
N ASN A 23 -3.48 36.63 13.35
CA ASN A 23 -2.78 36.35 14.60
C ASN A 23 -1.62 35.36 14.42
N HIS A 24 -1.68 34.51 13.40
CA HIS A 24 -0.68 33.45 13.14
C HIS A 24 -0.20 33.44 11.68
N PRO A 25 0.31 34.57 11.11
CA PRO A 25 0.63 34.67 9.68
C PRO A 25 1.73 33.68 9.24
N LEU A 26 2.68 33.40 10.11
CA LEU A 26 3.81 32.50 9.82
C LEU A 26 3.34 31.04 9.62
N LEU A 27 2.31 30.63 10.38
CA LEU A 27 1.74 29.29 10.30
C LEU A 27 1.06 29.06 8.94
N TYR A 28 0.31 30.06 8.47
CA TYR A 28 -0.32 30.00 7.14
C TYR A 28 0.70 30.13 6.01
N LEU A 29 1.74 30.93 6.18
CA LEU A 29 2.84 31.02 5.22
C LEU A 29 3.56 29.68 5.04
N LEU A 30 3.80 28.93 6.13
CA LEU A 30 4.38 27.60 6.10
C LEU A 30 3.44 26.54 5.50
N ALA A 31 2.12 26.67 5.73
CA ALA A 31 1.13 25.77 5.19
C ALA A 31 0.82 25.98 3.69
N LEU A 32 1.06 27.21 3.17
CA LEU A 32 0.71 27.62 1.81
C LEU A 32 1.40 26.77 0.72
N PRO A 33 2.73 26.49 0.76
CA PRO A 33 3.37 25.61 -0.23
C PRO A 33 2.79 24.22 -0.26
N VAL A 34 2.47 23.64 0.92
CA VAL A 34 1.88 22.32 1.04
C VAL A 34 0.45 22.32 0.48
N ALA A 35 -0.37 23.32 0.83
CA ALA A 35 -1.72 23.46 0.29
C ALA A 35 -1.70 23.66 -1.23
N ALA A 36 -0.81 24.52 -1.74
CA ALA A 36 -0.64 24.74 -3.17
C ALA A 36 -0.24 23.45 -3.89
N TYR A 37 0.69 22.67 -3.34
CA TYR A 37 1.07 21.37 -3.89
C TYR A 37 -0.13 20.43 -4.03
N TYR A 38 -0.91 20.26 -2.96
CA TYR A 38 -2.09 19.38 -3.00
C TYR A 38 -3.14 19.88 -4.00
N ILE A 39 -3.43 21.19 -4.03
CA ILE A 39 -4.40 21.75 -4.96
C ILE A 39 -3.95 21.54 -6.40
N ILE A 40 -2.71 21.87 -6.74
CA ILE A 40 -2.22 21.85 -8.12
C ILE A 40 -1.96 20.41 -8.61
N PHE A 41 -1.34 19.55 -7.77
CA PHE A 41 -0.89 18.23 -8.22
C PHE A 41 -1.79 17.07 -7.82
N CYS A 42 -2.68 17.25 -6.83
CA CYS A 42 -3.61 16.21 -6.41
C CYS A 42 -5.05 16.53 -6.82
N TYR A 43 -5.60 17.70 -6.43
CA TYR A 43 -7.00 18.01 -6.67
C TYR A 43 -7.30 18.43 -8.12
N LEU A 44 -6.46 19.28 -8.70
CA LEU A 44 -6.67 19.74 -10.09
C LEU A 44 -6.68 18.57 -11.10
N PRO A 45 -5.76 17.58 -11.04
CA PRO A 45 -5.81 16.42 -11.93
C PRO A 45 -7.03 15.52 -11.74
N MET A 46 -7.72 15.57 -10.59
CA MET A 46 -8.96 14.81 -10.37
C MET A 46 -10.07 15.22 -11.34
N TYR A 47 -10.02 16.46 -11.86
CA TYR A 47 -10.93 16.86 -12.94
C TYR A 47 -10.77 15.96 -14.18
N GLY A 48 -9.59 15.38 -14.40
CA GLY A 48 -9.33 14.41 -15.47
C GLY A 48 -10.18 13.13 -15.41
N VAL A 49 -10.82 12.84 -14.26
CA VAL A 49 -11.77 11.71 -14.13
C VAL A 49 -12.91 11.81 -15.16
N VAL A 50 -13.28 13.01 -15.57
CA VAL A 50 -14.30 13.26 -16.63
C VAL A 50 -13.97 12.51 -17.92
N ILE A 51 -12.68 12.33 -18.24
CA ILE A 51 -12.21 11.60 -19.43
C ILE A 51 -12.72 10.15 -19.45
N ALA A 52 -12.97 9.53 -18.30
CA ALA A 52 -13.50 8.17 -18.20
C ALA A 52 -14.90 8.03 -18.84
N PHE A 53 -15.66 9.11 -18.93
CA PHE A 53 -17.02 9.18 -19.45
C PHE A 53 -17.12 9.76 -20.86
N GLN A 54 -15.97 10.03 -21.49
CA GLN A 54 -15.86 10.63 -22.82
C GLN A 54 -15.06 9.75 -23.77
N ASP A 55 -15.30 9.86 -25.09
CA ASP A 55 -14.32 9.44 -26.11
C ASP A 55 -13.30 10.59 -26.27
N PHE A 56 -12.36 10.66 -25.33
CA PHE A 56 -11.40 11.75 -25.21
C PHE A 56 -10.43 11.77 -26.40
N LYS A 57 -10.34 12.94 -27.03
CA LYS A 57 -9.37 13.23 -28.09
C LYS A 57 -8.46 14.36 -27.62
N PRO A 58 -7.13 14.13 -27.47
CA PRO A 58 -6.21 15.16 -26.99
C PRO A 58 -6.31 16.48 -27.76
N ALA A 59 -6.51 16.41 -29.07
CA ALA A 59 -6.66 17.59 -29.94
C ALA A 59 -7.89 18.45 -29.63
N LEU A 60 -8.96 17.88 -29.07
CA LEU A 60 -10.22 18.58 -28.73
C LEU A 60 -10.29 18.95 -27.24
N GLY A 61 -9.40 18.40 -26.42
CA GLY A 61 -9.43 18.57 -24.99
C GLY A 61 -10.67 17.96 -24.33
N ILE A 62 -10.85 18.18 -23.02
CA ILE A 62 -12.00 17.65 -22.26
C ILE A 62 -13.31 18.31 -22.70
N ALA A 63 -13.32 19.62 -22.94
CA ALA A 63 -14.52 20.34 -23.29
C ALA A 63 -15.07 19.98 -24.71
N GLY A 64 -14.19 19.65 -25.67
CA GLY A 64 -14.57 19.31 -27.04
C GLY A 64 -14.74 17.79 -27.27
N SER A 65 -14.43 16.94 -26.32
CA SER A 65 -14.54 15.48 -26.48
C SER A 65 -15.99 15.02 -26.25
N ARG A 66 -16.43 14.03 -27.07
CA ARG A 66 -17.79 13.50 -27.03
C ARG A 66 -18.06 12.72 -25.76
N TRP A 67 -19.16 13.02 -25.08
CA TRP A 67 -19.64 12.27 -23.92
C TRP A 67 -20.24 10.92 -24.33
N VAL A 68 -19.79 9.82 -23.70
CA VAL A 68 -20.24 8.44 -24.02
C VAL A 68 -20.72 7.66 -22.79
N GLY A 69 -20.81 8.30 -21.64
CA GLY A 69 -21.28 7.68 -20.39
C GLY A 69 -20.43 6.49 -19.95
N LEU A 70 -21.05 5.36 -19.69
CA LEU A 70 -20.39 4.16 -19.11
C LEU A 70 -19.77 3.21 -20.15
N LYS A 71 -19.68 3.57 -21.41
CA LYS A 71 -19.17 2.74 -22.51
C LYS A 71 -17.82 2.07 -22.20
N HIS A 72 -16.89 2.82 -21.61
CA HIS A 72 -15.54 2.28 -21.28
C HIS A 72 -15.54 1.30 -20.11
N PHE A 73 -16.45 1.50 -19.15
CA PHE A 73 -16.65 0.57 -18.03
C PHE A 73 -17.26 -0.74 -18.51
N GLU A 74 -18.26 -0.67 -19.38
CA GLU A 74 -18.86 -1.84 -20.01
C GLU A 74 -17.84 -2.61 -20.84
N LYS A 75 -17.03 -1.92 -21.69
CA LYS A 75 -15.91 -2.51 -22.44
C LYS A 75 -14.94 -3.28 -21.53
N LEU A 76 -14.66 -2.78 -20.31
CA LEU A 76 -13.80 -3.46 -19.35
C LEU A 76 -14.45 -4.73 -18.82
N VAL A 77 -15.67 -4.62 -18.26
CA VAL A 77 -16.33 -5.72 -17.54
C VAL A 77 -16.68 -6.85 -18.51
N THR A 78 -17.05 -6.54 -19.76
CA THR A 78 -17.34 -7.53 -20.81
C THR A 78 -16.07 -8.09 -21.47
N SER A 79 -14.89 -7.53 -21.16
CA SER A 79 -13.62 -8.02 -21.70
C SER A 79 -13.31 -9.43 -21.16
N ARG A 80 -12.94 -10.35 -22.04
CA ARG A 80 -12.45 -11.70 -21.69
C ARG A 80 -11.21 -11.67 -20.78
N TYR A 81 -10.50 -10.54 -20.69
CA TYR A 81 -9.32 -10.38 -19.85
C TYR A 81 -9.65 -9.95 -18.43
N PHE A 82 -10.86 -9.39 -18.19
CA PHE A 82 -11.21 -8.78 -16.91
C PHE A 82 -11.08 -9.75 -15.73
N GLY A 83 -11.65 -10.95 -15.86
CA GLY A 83 -11.56 -11.98 -14.79
C GLY A 83 -10.12 -12.37 -14.45
N ARG A 84 -9.25 -12.49 -15.47
CA ARG A 84 -7.84 -12.82 -15.28
C ARG A 84 -7.10 -11.66 -14.60
N LEU A 85 -7.28 -10.43 -15.06
CA LEU A 85 -6.64 -9.23 -14.49
C LEU A 85 -7.04 -9.04 -13.04
N LEU A 86 -8.32 -9.17 -12.74
CA LEU A 86 -8.85 -9.10 -11.38
C LEU A 86 -8.30 -10.23 -10.50
N GLY A 87 -8.33 -11.46 -11.00
CA GLY A 87 -7.80 -12.64 -10.31
C GLY A 87 -6.31 -12.50 -9.97
N ASN A 88 -5.48 -12.11 -10.94
CA ASN A 88 -4.05 -11.90 -10.71
C ASN A 88 -3.79 -10.75 -9.72
N THR A 89 -4.50 -9.62 -9.86
CA THR A 89 -4.36 -8.49 -8.94
C THR A 89 -4.71 -8.89 -7.51
N LEU A 90 -5.81 -9.60 -7.32
CA LEU A 90 -6.24 -10.09 -6.01
C LEU A 90 -5.30 -11.17 -5.47
N SER A 91 -4.89 -12.14 -6.27
CA SER A 91 -4.00 -13.23 -5.85
C SER A 91 -2.67 -12.71 -5.32
N ILE A 92 -2.02 -11.79 -6.06
CA ILE A 92 -0.76 -11.19 -5.63
C ILE A 92 -0.95 -10.36 -4.36
N ASN A 93 -1.97 -9.50 -4.31
CA ASN A 93 -2.20 -8.64 -3.14
C ASN A 93 -2.67 -9.43 -1.92
N LEU A 94 -3.47 -10.48 -2.07
CA LEU A 94 -3.80 -11.39 -0.97
C LEU A 94 -2.56 -12.14 -0.47
N GLY A 95 -1.67 -12.58 -1.37
CA GLY A 95 -0.39 -13.16 -0.97
C GLY A 95 0.46 -12.17 -0.17
N MET A 96 0.53 -10.92 -0.62
CA MET A 96 1.21 -9.83 0.12
C MET A 96 0.52 -9.51 1.45
N LEU A 97 -0.80 -9.57 1.52
CA LEU A 97 -1.55 -9.36 2.76
C LEU A 97 -1.36 -10.50 3.76
N LEU A 98 -1.43 -11.75 3.30
CA LEU A 98 -1.38 -12.93 4.17
C LEU A 98 0.04 -13.26 4.65
N VAL A 99 1.05 -13.00 3.83
CA VAL A 99 2.46 -13.30 4.15
C VAL A 99 3.25 -12.03 4.41
N GLY A 100 3.20 -11.07 3.51
CA GLY A 100 3.99 -9.84 3.59
C GLY A 100 3.59 -8.93 4.74
N PHE A 101 2.32 -8.88 5.13
CA PHE A 101 1.87 -8.06 6.26
C PHE A 101 2.25 -8.62 7.64
N PRO A 102 2.09 -9.93 7.95
CA PRO A 102 2.48 -10.47 9.26
C PRO A 102 3.99 -10.55 9.48
N LEU A 103 4.78 -10.74 8.43
CA LEU A 103 6.23 -10.95 8.56
C LEU A 103 6.97 -9.76 9.20
N PRO A 104 6.74 -8.49 8.85
CA PRO A 104 7.34 -7.34 9.52
C PRO A 104 6.96 -7.25 11.01
N ILE A 105 5.73 -7.65 11.37
CA ILE A 105 5.27 -7.68 12.76
C ILE A 105 6.08 -8.75 13.53
N LEU A 106 6.14 -9.97 13.01
CA LEU A 106 6.92 -11.06 13.60
C LEU A 106 8.40 -10.69 13.70
N PHE A 107 8.96 -10.08 12.66
CA PHE A 107 10.33 -9.62 12.66
C PHE A 107 10.59 -8.59 13.76
N ALA A 108 9.70 -7.60 13.92
CA ALA A 108 9.83 -6.59 14.97
C ALA A 108 9.72 -7.21 16.38
N LEU A 109 8.74 -8.10 16.60
CA LEU A 109 8.55 -8.79 17.87
C LEU A 109 9.78 -9.64 18.23
N LEU A 110 10.27 -10.47 17.31
CA LEU A 110 11.41 -11.34 17.55
C LEU A 110 12.70 -10.55 17.80
N LEU A 111 12.92 -9.50 17.01
CA LEU A 111 14.11 -8.67 17.16
C LEU A 111 14.09 -7.86 18.46
N ASN A 112 12.91 -7.46 18.93
CA ASN A 112 12.75 -6.77 20.22
C ASN A 112 13.11 -7.65 21.43
N GLU A 113 12.96 -8.98 21.33
CA GLU A 113 13.31 -9.93 22.37
C GLU A 113 14.83 -10.18 22.49
N ILE A 114 15.64 -9.70 21.56
CA ILE A 114 17.09 -9.92 21.58
C ILE A 114 17.75 -8.91 22.54
N PRO A 115 18.47 -9.37 23.58
CA PRO A 115 19.04 -8.47 24.58
C PRO A 115 20.24 -7.67 24.06
N ASN A 116 20.93 -8.17 23.03
CA ASN A 116 22.12 -7.52 22.48
C ASN A 116 21.73 -6.36 21.55
N ARG A 117 21.84 -5.14 22.05
CA ARG A 117 21.52 -3.90 21.30
C ARG A 117 22.36 -3.71 20.04
N SER A 118 23.62 -4.13 20.05
CA SER A 118 24.48 -4.04 18.87
C SER A 118 24.01 -4.99 17.77
N PHE A 119 23.64 -6.20 18.14
CA PHE A 119 23.08 -7.18 17.19
C PHE A 119 21.74 -6.68 16.60
N GLN A 120 20.85 -6.15 17.45
CA GLN A 120 19.58 -5.55 16.96
C GLN A 120 19.86 -4.48 15.91
N ARG A 121 20.75 -3.53 16.22
CA ARG A 121 21.07 -2.41 15.31
C ARG A 121 21.68 -2.87 14.00
N VAL A 122 22.61 -3.82 14.04
CA VAL A 122 23.24 -4.40 12.83
C VAL A 122 22.19 -5.11 11.99
N THR A 123 21.35 -5.94 12.60
CA THR A 123 20.27 -6.65 11.87
C THR A 123 19.28 -5.69 11.23
N GLN A 124 18.85 -4.65 11.95
CA GLN A 124 18.01 -3.59 11.42
C GLN A 124 18.66 -2.91 10.20
N THR A 125 19.91 -2.50 10.33
CA THR A 125 20.64 -1.84 9.24
C THR A 125 20.69 -2.73 7.99
N ILE A 126 21.06 -4.00 8.14
CA ILE A 126 21.17 -4.94 7.01
C ILE A 126 19.81 -5.18 6.36
N THR A 127 18.74 -5.33 7.14
CA THR A 127 17.40 -5.61 6.63
C THR A 127 16.72 -4.38 6.03
N TYR A 128 17.14 -3.15 6.41
CA TYR A 128 16.62 -1.92 5.82
C TYR A 128 17.27 -1.58 4.47
N MET A 129 18.54 -2.00 4.25
CA MET A 129 19.30 -1.65 3.04
C MET A 129 18.59 -1.98 1.72
N PRO A 130 17.94 -3.16 1.54
CA PRO A 130 17.30 -3.50 0.27
C PRO A 130 16.22 -2.50 -0.16
N HIS A 131 15.54 -1.87 0.78
CA HIS A 131 14.49 -0.87 0.48
C HIS A 131 15.04 0.36 -0.28
N PHE A 132 16.29 0.75 -0.05
CA PHE A 132 16.92 1.91 -0.70
C PHE A 132 17.48 1.61 -2.10
N ILE A 133 17.46 0.35 -2.52
CA ILE A 133 17.88 -0.03 -3.87
C ILE A 133 16.76 0.30 -4.85
N SER A 134 17.11 0.92 -5.98
CA SER A 134 16.09 1.28 -6.98
C SER A 134 15.37 0.05 -7.53
N THR A 135 14.08 0.22 -7.84
CA THR A 135 13.22 -0.82 -8.43
C THR A 135 13.85 -1.49 -9.66
N VAL A 136 14.48 -0.70 -10.54
CA VAL A 136 15.11 -1.22 -11.76
C VAL A 136 16.26 -2.15 -11.41
N VAL A 137 17.10 -1.78 -10.45
CA VAL A 137 18.26 -2.60 -10.04
C VAL A 137 17.77 -3.88 -9.36
N ILE A 138 16.79 -3.81 -8.47
CA ILE A 138 16.22 -5.01 -7.82
C ILE A 138 15.61 -5.96 -8.84
N CYS A 139 14.78 -5.45 -9.75
CA CYS A 139 14.20 -6.29 -10.80
C CYS A 139 15.28 -6.92 -11.69
N GLY A 140 16.34 -6.16 -12.05
CA GLY A 140 17.47 -6.69 -12.81
C GLY A 140 18.24 -7.80 -12.08
N LEU A 141 18.50 -7.61 -10.77
CA LEU A 141 19.11 -8.64 -9.93
C LEU A 141 18.25 -9.90 -9.85
N MET A 142 16.93 -9.73 -9.66
CA MET A 142 16.00 -10.87 -9.58
C MET A 142 15.91 -11.62 -10.91
N VAL A 143 15.86 -10.92 -12.04
CA VAL A 143 15.92 -11.56 -13.37
C VAL A 143 17.20 -12.37 -13.53
N GLN A 144 18.34 -11.84 -13.10
CA GLN A 144 19.63 -12.54 -13.16
C GLN A 144 19.67 -13.75 -12.21
N PHE A 145 19.20 -13.61 -10.97
CA PHE A 145 19.16 -14.71 -9.99
C PHE A 145 18.22 -15.84 -10.40
N CYS A 146 17.15 -15.52 -11.08
CA CYS A 146 16.13 -16.45 -11.58
C CYS A 146 16.40 -16.95 -12.99
N SER A 147 17.48 -16.51 -13.66
CA SER A 147 17.88 -17.01 -14.97
C SER A 147 18.24 -18.50 -14.91
N SER A 148 18.34 -19.19 -16.08
CA SER A 148 18.65 -20.63 -16.14
C SER A 148 19.94 -21.02 -15.42
N ASN A 149 20.94 -20.12 -15.38
CA ASN A 149 22.20 -20.30 -14.67
C ASN A 149 22.29 -19.43 -13.41
N GLY A 150 21.18 -18.81 -12.98
CA GLY A 150 21.13 -17.93 -11.83
C GLY A 150 21.31 -18.69 -10.50
N ILE A 151 21.71 -17.94 -9.47
CA ILE A 151 21.95 -18.50 -8.12
C ILE A 151 20.71 -19.19 -7.60
N LEU A 152 19.54 -18.54 -7.66
CA LEU A 152 18.29 -19.09 -7.16
C LEU A 152 17.89 -20.36 -7.91
N THR A 153 18.00 -20.36 -9.24
CA THR A 153 17.68 -21.52 -10.06
C THR A 153 18.63 -22.69 -9.78
N ASN A 154 19.92 -22.41 -9.56
CA ASN A 154 20.88 -23.44 -9.19
C ASN A 154 20.57 -24.04 -7.81
N VAL A 155 20.28 -23.23 -6.81
CA VAL A 155 19.86 -23.71 -5.47
C VAL A 155 18.62 -24.59 -5.59
N LEU A 156 17.58 -24.13 -6.28
CA LEU A 156 16.34 -24.89 -6.45
C LEU A 156 16.51 -26.18 -7.25
N SER A 157 17.49 -26.22 -8.16
CA SER A 157 17.80 -27.43 -8.92
C SER A 157 18.35 -28.57 -8.07
N HIS A 158 19.01 -28.27 -6.96
CA HIS A 158 19.42 -29.30 -5.97
C HIS A 158 18.22 -29.95 -5.24
N PHE A 159 17.07 -29.26 -5.22
CA PHE A 159 15.81 -29.79 -4.69
C PHE A 159 14.94 -30.43 -5.80
N GLY A 160 15.50 -30.75 -6.96
CA GLY A 160 14.80 -31.46 -8.05
C GLY A 160 14.05 -30.57 -9.03
N MET A 161 14.20 -29.24 -8.99
CA MET A 161 13.64 -28.36 -10.00
C MET A 161 14.48 -28.36 -11.29
N GLN A 162 13.81 -28.34 -12.44
CA GLN A 162 14.49 -28.19 -13.74
C GLN A 162 15.16 -26.81 -13.85
N LYS A 163 16.39 -26.77 -14.39
CA LYS A 163 17.11 -25.53 -14.67
C LYS A 163 16.42 -24.80 -15.83
N THR A 164 15.60 -23.83 -15.50
CA THR A 164 14.91 -22.96 -16.43
C THR A 164 14.89 -21.53 -15.92
N ASN A 165 14.67 -20.55 -16.79
CA ASN A 165 14.44 -19.20 -16.33
C ASN A 165 13.07 -19.13 -15.63
N LEU A 166 13.09 -18.91 -14.32
CA LEU A 166 11.89 -18.98 -13.48
C LEU A 166 10.84 -17.91 -13.85
N PHE A 167 11.27 -16.73 -14.35
CA PHE A 167 10.36 -15.68 -14.82
C PHE A 167 9.73 -15.96 -16.20
N THR A 168 10.05 -17.08 -16.84
CA THR A 168 9.36 -17.51 -18.07
C THR A 168 8.30 -18.57 -17.82
N VAL A 169 8.13 -19.01 -16.57
CA VAL A 169 7.19 -20.04 -16.18
C VAL A 169 6.04 -19.40 -15.37
N PRO A 170 4.79 -19.40 -15.86
CA PRO A 170 3.67 -18.70 -15.24
C PRO A 170 3.48 -18.98 -13.75
N ARG A 171 3.56 -20.24 -13.33
CA ARG A 171 3.33 -20.65 -11.93
C ARG A 171 4.31 -20.07 -10.93
N TYR A 172 5.51 -19.65 -11.37
CA TYR A 172 6.56 -19.12 -10.48
C TYR A 172 6.51 -17.61 -10.36
N PHE A 173 5.83 -16.89 -11.27
CA PHE A 173 5.85 -15.44 -11.30
C PHE A 173 5.33 -14.83 -10.00
N GLN A 174 4.13 -15.20 -9.55
CA GLN A 174 3.51 -14.62 -8.36
C GLN A 174 4.31 -14.90 -7.07
N PRO A 175 4.74 -16.14 -6.77
CA PRO A 175 5.57 -16.42 -5.60
C PRO A 175 6.90 -15.66 -5.61
N LEU A 176 7.57 -15.56 -6.76
CA LEU A 176 8.83 -14.83 -6.90
C LEU A 176 8.63 -13.32 -6.69
N TYR A 177 7.58 -12.76 -7.28
CA TYR A 177 7.22 -11.35 -7.11
C TYR A 177 6.91 -11.03 -5.65
N ILE A 178 6.10 -11.85 -4.97
CA ILE A 178 5.76 -11.69 -3.55
C ILE A 178 7.02 -11.82 -2.69
N GLY A 179 7.84 -12.85 -2.91
CA GLY A 179 9.08 -13.06 -2.17
C GLY A 179 10.08 -11.92 -2.32
N MET A 180 10.24 -11.41 -3.55
CA MET A 180 11.08 -10.22 -3.84
C MET A 180 10.60 -8.99 -3.06
N ASN A 181 9.29 -8.70 -3.09
CA ASN A 181 8.72 -7.56 -2.39
C ASN A 181 8.87 -7.69 -0.87
N ILE A 182 8.65 -8.88 -0.32
CA ILE A 182 8.86 -9.14 1.11
C ILE A 182 10.33 -8.92 1.47
N TRP A 183 11.27 -9.49 0.73
CA TRP A 183 12.68 -9.30 0.98
C TRP A 183 13.11 -7.83 0.92
N GLN A 184 12.59 -7.08 -0.06
CA GLN A 184 12.91 -5.67 -0.24
C GLN A 184 12.38 -4.80 0.92
N ASN A 185 11.17 -5.10 1.41
CA ASN A 185 10.45 -4.18 2.30
C ASN A 185 10.33 -4.67 3.76
N LEU A 186 10.69 -5.92 4.07
CA LEU A 186 10.53 -6.52 5.41
C LEU A 186 11.09 -5.63 6.53
N GLY A 187 12.32 -5.17 6.36
CA GLY A 187 12.97 -4.32 7.34
C GLY A 187 12.29 -2.95 7.44
N TRP A 188 12.05 -2.31 6.30
CA TRP A 188 11.42 -0.99 6.25
C TRP A 188 10.03 -0.99 6.88
N ASP A 189 9.18 -1.94 6.50
CA ASP A 189 7.83 -2.06 7.03
C ASP A 189 7.80 -2.37 8.53
N SER A 190 8.89 -2.95 9.08
CA SER A 190 9.02 -3.23 10.51
C SER A 190 9.27 -2.00 11.37
N ILE A 191 9.74 -0.88 10.80
CA ILE A 191 10.12 0.33 11.55
C ILE A 191 8.95 0.87 12.37
N ILE A 192 7.76 0.90 11.78
CA ILE A 192 6.57 1.43 12.45
C ILE A 192 6.16 0.56 13.65
N TYR A 193 6.37 -0.76 13.56
CA TYR A 193 6.12 -1.67 14.67
C TYR A 193 7.17 -1.51 15.77
N PHE A 194 8.45 -1.25 15.45
CA PHE A 194 9.45 -0.91 16.46
C PHE A 194 9.11 0.39 17.19
N ALA A 195 8.59 1.38 16.48
CA ALA A 195 8.13 2.62 17.11
C ALA A 195 6.93 2.37 18.04
N ALA A 196 5.98 1.52 17.62
CA ALA A 196 4.86 1.12 18.47
C ALA A 196 5.30 0.33 19.70
N LEU A 197 6.27 -0.59 19.55
CA LEU A 197 6.85 -1.37 20.66
C LEU A 197 7.50 -0.48 21.72
N ALA A 198 8.16 0.60 21.31
CA ALA A 198 8.78 1.56 22.24
C ALA A 198 7.74 2.35 23.07
N GLY A 199 6.48 2.36 22.65
CA GLY A 199 5.35 2.99 23.36
C GLY A 199 4.63 2.08 24.35
N VAL A 200 4.96 0.79 24.42
CA VAL A 200 4.33 -0.14 25.35
C VAL A 200 4.89 0.10 26.76
N ASP A 201 3.99 0.23 27.73
CA ASP A 201 4.35 0.54 29.11
C ASP A 201 5.23 -0.57 29.73
N SER A 202 6.36 -0.16 30.31
CA SER A 202 7.30 -1.06 30.98
C SER A 202 6.71 -1.71 32.23
N GLU A 203 5.77 -1.05 32.92
CA GLU A 203 5.13 -1.60 34.12
C GLU A 203 4.36 -2.89 33.81
N LEU A 204 3.78 -2.99 32.62
CA LEU A 204 3.10 -4.22 32.18
C LEU A 204 4.08 -5.43 32.05
N TYR A 205 5.31 -5.18 31.62
CA TYR A 205 6.33 -6.23 31.55
C TYR A 205 6.81 -6.65 32.94
N GLU A 206 6.94 -5.68 33.85
CA GLU A 206 7.36 -5.95 35.25
C GLU A 206 6.26 -6.76 35.96
N ALA A 207 5.00 -6.37 35.86
CA ALA A 207 3.86 -7.10 36.39
C ALA A 207 3.80 -8.55 35.88
N ALA A 208 3.91 -8.72 34.55
CA ALA A 208 3.95 -10.06 33.94
C ALA A 208 5.15 -10.91 34.38
N GLN A 209 6.27 -10.26 34.68
CA GLN A 209 7.44 -10.95 35.21
C GLN A 209 7.26 -11.43 36.67
N ILE A 210 6.60 -10.62 37.50
CA ILE A 210 6.23 -10.99 38.89
C ILE A 210 5.27 -12.20 38.86
N ASP A 211 4.31 -12.21 37.89
CA ASP A 211 3.40 -13.32 37.64
C ASP A 211 4.06 -14.58 37.05
N GLY A 212 5.38 -14.58 36.87
CA GLY A 212 6.14 -15.72 36.35
C GLY A 212 6.00 -15.94 34.84
N ALA A 213 5.55 -14.93 34.08
CA ALA A 213 5.42 -15.04 32.63
C ALA A 213 6.79 -15.07 31.94
N GLY A 214 7.08 -16.16 31.23
CA GLY A 214 8.27 -16.28 30.36
C GLY A 214 8.17 -15.36 29.12
N ARG A 215 9.29 -15.23 28.39
CA ARG A 215 9.40 -14.31 27.21
C ARG A 215 8.27 -14.47 26.20
N TRP A 216 7.92 -15.69 25.79
CA TRP A 216 6.86 -15.96 24.83
C TRP A 216 5.48 -15.53 25.35
N ARG A 217 5.19 -15.76 26.64
CA ARG A 217 3.94 -15.31 27.24
C ARG A 217 3.85 -13.79 27.28
N ARG A 218 4.92 -13.10 27.65
CA ARG A 218 4.99 -11.63 27.63
C ARG A 218 4.80 -11.09 26.20
N MET A 219 5.48 -11.67 25.21
CA MET A 219 5.34 -11.27 23.82
C MET A 219 3.89 -11.40 23.31
N LEU A 220 3.20 -12.51 23.63
CA LEU A 220 1.85 -12.77 23.13
C LEU A 220 0.75 -12.02 23.90
N HIS A 221 0.94 -11.78 25.22
CA HIS A 221 -0.12 -11.24 26.08
C HIS A 221 0.13 -9.79 26.53
N VAL A 222 1.32 -9.24 26.36
CA VAL A 222 1.65 -7.85 26.69
C VAL A 222 2.08 -7.12 25.42
N THR A 223 3.15 -7.59 24.76
CA THR A 223 3.75 -6.88 23.62
C THR A 223 2.81 -6.80 22.43
N LEU A 224 2.29 -7.94 21.98
CA LEU A 224 1.42 -8.00 20.79
C LEU A 224 0.09 -7.24 21.00
N PRO A 225 -0.64 -7.39 22.12
CA PRO A 225 -1.80 -6.55 22.41
C PRO A 225 -1.48 -5.07 22.51
N GLY A 226 -0.32 -4.70 23.07
CA GLY A 226 0.11 -3.31 23.21
C GLY A 226 0.30 -2.60 21.88
N ILE A 227 0.74 -3.30 20.82
CA ILE A 227 0.87 -2.72 19.47
C ILE A 227 -0.36 -2.96 18.58
N MET A 228 -1.37 -3.68 19.06
CA MET A 228 -2.54 -4.06 18.25
C MET A 228 -3.25 -2.87 17.61
N PRO A 229 -3.42 -1.70 18.26
CA PRO A 229 -4.01 -0.53 17.62
C PRO A 229 -3.25 -0.12 16.34
N THR A 230 -1.91 -0.12 16.39
CA THR A 230 -1.06 0.18 15.22
C THR A 230 -1.21 -0.89 14.13
N VAL A 231 -1.23 -2.17 14.51
CA VAL A 231 -1.43 -3.28 13.56
C VAL A 231 -2.77 -3.15 12.85
N VAL A 232 -3.85 -2.86 13.59
CA VAL A 232 -5.19 -2.72 13.02
C VAL A 232 -5.29 -1.54 12.06
N ILE A 233 -4.76 -0.38 12.43
CA ILE A 233 -4.74 0.81 11.55
C ILE A 233 -4.01 0.50 10.25
N LEU A 234 -2.82 -0.10 10.33
CA LEU A 234 -2.03 -0.46 9.14
C LEU A 234 -2.71 -1.54 8.29
N LEU A 235 -3.40 -2.49 8.92
CA LEU A 235 -4.19 -3.50 8.22
C LEU A 235 -5.35 -2.87 7.43
N ILE A 236 -6.09 -1.93 8.04
CA ILE A 236 -7.17 -1.20 7.35
C ILE A 236 -6.62 -0.44 6.15
N MET A 237 -5.50 0.27 6.32
CA MET A 237 -4.84 0.99 5.22
C MET A 237 -4.38 0.03 4.12
N ARG A 238 -3.83 -1.12 4.48
CA ARG A 238 -3.39 -2.15 3.52
C ARG A 238 -4.57 -2.73 2.73
N ILE A 239 -5.68 -3.02 3.39
CA ILE A 239 -6.91 -3.49 2.74
C ILE A 239 -7.47 -2.41 1.82
N GLY A 240 -7.45 -1.14 2.23
CA GLY A 240 -7.88 -0.01 1.41
C GLY A 240 -7.04 0.23 0.15
N SER A 241 -5.85 -0.34 0.09
CA SER A 241 -4.97 -0.28 -1.10
C SER A 241 -4.84 -1.62 -1.83
N LEU A 242 -5.72 -2.59 -1.54
CA LEU A 242 -5.60 -3.98 -2.01
C LEU A 242 -5.65 -4.11 -3.55
N MET A 243 -6.29 -3.17 -4.23
CA MET A 243 -6.33 -3.16 -5.71
C MET A 243 -5.14 -2.43 -6.34
N ASN A 244 -4.30 -1.76 -5.51
CA ASN A 244 -3.12 -1.05 -5.99
C ASN A 244 -1.91 -1.98 -5.97
N LEU A 245 -1.39 -2.28 -7.14
CA LEU A 245 -0.17 -3.04 -7.32
C LEU A 245 0.80 -2.23 -8.20
N GLY A 246 2.07 -2.16 -7.81
CA GLY A 246 3.10 -1.44 -8.54
C GLY A 246 3.24 -1.96 -9.97
N TRP A 247 2.81 -1.17 -10.96
CA TRP A 247 2.89 -1.53 -12.38
C TRP A 247 4.33 -1.55 -12.88
N ASP A 248 5.18 -0.70 -12.34
CA ASP A 248 6.58 -0.50 -12.70
C ASP A 248 7.43 -1.76 -12.45
N GLN A 249 7.31 -2.37 -11.28
CA GLN A 249 8.02 -3.62 -10.97
C GLN A 249 7.55 -4.77 -11.85
N ILE A 250 6.24 -4.89 -12.07
CA ILE A 250 5.69 -5.98 -12.88
C ILE A 250 6.12 -5.84 -14.33
N ILE A 251 6.11 -4.62 -14.90
CA ILE A 251 6.55 -4.38 -16.27
C ILE A 251 8.02 -4.73 -16.48
N LEU A 252 8.87 -4.51 -15.47
CA LEU A 252 10.29 -4.87 -15.55
C LEU A 252 10.55 -6.38 -15.45
N LEU A 253 9.62 -7.14 -14.87
CA LEU A 253 9.77 -8.58 -14.61
C LEU A 253 8.99 -9.46 -15.59
N TYR A 254 7.84 -8.99 -16.10
CA TYR A 254 6.96 -9.82 -16.91
C TYR A 254 7.38 -9.89 -18.38
N ASN A 255 6.91 -10.93 -19.05
CA ASN A 255 7.03 -11.11 -20.49
C ASN A 255 5.77 -11.81 -21.01
N GLU A 256 5.60 -11.92 -22.33
CA GLU A 256 4.38 -12.50 -22.92
C GLU A 256 4.07 -13.93 -22.46
N ARG A 257 5.08 -14.73 -22.11
CA ARG A 257 4.91 -16.11 -21.65
C ARG A 257 4.23 -16.22 -20.30
N VAL A 258 4.34 -15.18 -19.46
CA VAL A 258 3.79 -15.16 -18.10
C VAL A 258 2.60 -14.22 -17.94
N TYR A 259 2.07 -13.62 -19.02
CA TYR A 259 0.88 -12.75 -18.95
C TYR A 259 -0.32 -13.42 -18.30
N GLU A 260 -0.42 -14.74 -18.37
CA GLU A 260 -1.50 -15.49 -17.72
C GLU A 260 -1.57 -15.23 -16.20
N THR A 261 -0.42 -15.12 -15.53
CA THR A 261 -0.32 -14.96 -14.07
C THR A 261 0.28 -13.61 -13.64
N ALA A 262 0.90 -12.87 -14.55
CA ALA A 262 1.62 -11.62 -14.27
C ALA A 262 0.83 -10.37 -14.65
N ASP A 263 -0.06 -10.45 -15.67
CA ASP A 263 -0.80 -9.26 -16.12
C ASP A 263 -1.89 -8.90 -15.13
N VAL A 264 -1.83 -7.68 -14.61
CA VAL A 264 -2.69 -7.14 -13.56
C VAL A 264 -3.41 -5.89 -14.05
N ILE A 265 -4.36 -5.38 -13.28
CA ILE A 265 -5.14 -4.20 -13.67
C ILE A 265 -4.21 -3.01 -13.96
N SER A 266 -3.22 -2.75 -13.13
CA SER A 266 -2.32 -1.59 -13.29
C SER A 266 -1.43 -1.69 -14.55
N THR A 267 -0.91 -2.87 -14.91
CA THR A 267 -0.15 -3.07 -16.15
C THR A 267 -1.03 -2.98 -17.39
N TYR A 268 -2.26 -3.44 -17.28
CA TYR A 268 -3.25 -3.32 -18.36
C TYR A 268 -3.64 -1.86 -18.61
N VAL A 269 -3.87 -1.08 -17.55
CA VAL A 269 -4.11 0.38 -17.64
C VAL A 269 -2.93 1.08 -18.32
N TYR A 270 -1.71 0.78 -17.92
CA TYR A 270 -0.51 1.34 -18.55
C TYR A 270 -0.46 1.00 -20.05
N ARG A 271 -0.62 -0.27 -20.40
CA ARG A 271 -0.54 -0.76 -21.79
C ARG A 271 -1.65 -0.22 -22.67
N MET A 272 -2.90 -0.20 -22.21
CA MET A 272 -4.03 0.30 -23.01
C MET A 272 -4.13 1.81 -22.95
N GLY A 273 -4.03 2.41 -21.76
CA GLY A 273 -4.25 3.83 -21.54
C GLY A 273 -3.10 4.69 -22.08
N LEU A 274 -1.85 4.34 -21.79
CA LEU A 274 -0.69 5.14 -22.18
C LEU A 274 -0.03 4.65 -23.46
N SER A 275 0.32 3.35 -23.55
CA SER A 275 1.06 2.84 -24.72
C SER A 275 0.21 2.77 -25.98
N LYS A 276 -1.11 2.52 -25.86
CA LYS A 276 -2.05 2.50 -26.99
C LYS A 276 -2.89 3.76 -27.12
N PHE A 277 -2.64 4.78 -26.28
CA PHE A 277 -3.33 6.06 -26.29
C PHE A 277 -4.85 5.98 -26.07
N GLU A 278 -5.37 4.89 -25.50
CA GLU A 278 -6.77 4.74 -25.11
C GLU A 278 -7.00 5.43 -23.74
N TYR A 279 -6.78 6.73 -23.64
CA TYR A 279 -6.82 7.49 -22.38
C TYR A 279 -8.14 7.34 -21.63
N SER A 280 -9.26 7.42 -22.35
CA SER A 280 -10.61 7.27 -21.78
C SER A 280 -10.79 5.90 -21.10
N PHE A 281 -10.36 4.84 -21.78
CA PHE A 281 -10.43 3.49 -21.24
C PHE A 281 -9.52 3.33 -20.03
N GLY A 282 -8.27 3.81 -20.10
CA GLY A 282 -7.34 3.78 -18.98
C GLY A 282 -7.88 4.53 -17.75
N SER A 283 -8.49 5.72 -17.97
CA SER A 283 -9.12 6.51 -16.90
C SER A 283 -10.33 5.80 -16.28
N ALA A 284 -11.15 5.13 -17.09
CA ALA A 284 -12.31 4.36 -16.59
C ALA A 284 -11.88 3.18 -15.72
N VAL A 285 -10.83 2.45 -16.14
CA VAL A 285 -10.27 1.33 -15.36
C VAL A 285 -9.66 1.84 -14.05
N GLY A 286 -8.89 2.93 -14.10
CA GLY A 286 -8.31 3.57 -12.91
C GLY A 286 -9.38 4.06 -11.93
N LEU A 287 -10.46 4.67 -12.42
CA LEU A 287 -11.58 5.11 -11.60
C LEU A 287 -12.29 3.93 -10.93
N LEU A 288 -12.57 2.85 -11.67
CA LEU A 288 -13.17 1.64 -11.10
C LEU A 288 -12.27 1.03 -10.01
N ASN A 289 -10.97 0.96 -10.26
CA ASN A 289 -9.99 0.49 -9.30
C ASN A 289 -10.01 1.33 -8.01
N SER A 290 -10.05 2.66 -8.13
CA SER A 290 -10.14 3.58 -7.01
C SER A 290 -11.44 3.42 -6.22
N LEU A 291 -12.56 3.22 -6.92
CA LEU A 291 -13.86 3.01 -6.29
C LEU A 291 -13.89 1.72 -5.46
N ILE A 292 -13.31 0.63 -6.01
CA ILE A 292 -13.19 -0.64 -5.28
C ILE A 292 -12.31 -0.45 -4.03
N ASN A 293 -11.17 0.25 -4.13
CA ASN A 293 -10.32 0.54 -3.00
C ASN A 293 -11.03 1.35 -1.90
N ILE A 294 -11.84 2.35 -2.27
CA ILE A 294 -12.65 3.12 -1.32
C ILE A 294 -13.66 2.20 -0.63
N MET A 295 -14.36 1.35 -1.37
CA MET A 295 -15.32 0.40 -0.77
C MET A 295 -14.63 -0.57 0.19
N LEU A 296 -13.44 -1.08 -0.17
CA LEU A 296 -12.65 -1.95 0.69
C LEU A 296 -12.17 -1.21 1.96
N LEU A 297 -11.71 0.02 1.82
CA LEU A 297 -11.26 0.85 2.95
C LEU A 297 -12.41 1.12 3.93
N VAL A 298 -13.54 1.59 3.42
CA VAL A 298 -14.74 1.87 4.25
C VAL A 298 -15.25 0.59 4.90
N GLY A 299 -15.30 -0.51 4.16
CA GLY A 299 -15.71 -1.82 4.68
C GLY A 299 -14.78 -2.32 5.79
N ALA A 300 -13.46 -2.27 5.57
CA ALA A 300 -12.48 -2.67 6.57
C ALA A 300 -12.53 -1.79 7.82
N ASN A 301 -12.66 -0.48 7.65
CA ASN A 301 -12.78 0.45 8.77
C ASN A 301 -14.07 0.22 9.59
N ALA A 302 -15.20 0.00 8.91
CA ALA A 302 -16.47 -0.30 9.58
C ALA A 302 -16.43 -1.65 10.33
N LEU A 303 -15.78 -2.67 9.76
CA LEU A 303 -15.60 -3.96 10.42
C LEU A 303 -14.70 -3.84 11.65
N SER A 304 -13.57 -3.15 11.52
CA SER A 304 -12.62 -2.94 12.62
C SER A 304 -13.26 -2.20 13.80
N ARG A 305 -14.07 -1.17 13.51
CA ARG A 305 -14.83 -0.41 14.54
C ARG A 305 -15.76 -1.30 15.35
N ARG A 306 -16.31 -2.35 14.74
CA ARG A 306 -17.21 -3.30 15.43
C ARG A 306 -16.47 -4.32 16.27
N VAL A 307 -15.25 -4.67 15.89
CA VAL A 307 -14.48 -5.78 16.50
C VAL A 307 -13.53 -5.28 17.58
N ASN A 308 -12.79 -4.21 17.34
CA ASN A 308 -11.68 -3.77 18.19
C ASN A 308 -11.81 -2.33 18.70
N GLU A 309 -12.93 -1.64 18.46
CA GLU A 309 -13.12 -0.21 18.74
C GLU A 309 -12.02 0.71 18.14
N THR A 310 -11.09 0.15 17.39
CA THR A 310 -9.99 0.87 16.73
C THR A 310 -10.37 1.11 15.28
N ALA A 311 -10.45 2.37 14.87
CA ALA A 311 -10.81 2.77 13.51
C ALA A 311 -9.99 4.00 13.09
N LEU A 312 -9.99 4.30 11.77
CA LEU A 312 -9.35 5.52 11.26
C LEU A 312 -10.17 6.77 11.55
N TRP A 313 -11.49 6.65 11.56
CA TRP A 313 -12.45 7.73 11.85
C TRP A 313 -13.73 7.18 12.48
#